data_201f24e8aad3dff17f26a396f64d9dfe
#
_entry.id   201f24e8aad3dff17f26a396f64d9dfe
#
_cell.length_a   1.000
_cell.length_b   1.000
_cell.length_c   1.000
_cell.angle_alpha   90.00
_cell.angle_beta   90.00
_cell.angle_gamma   90.00
#
_symmetry.space_group_name_H-M   'P 1'
#
loop_
_entity.id
_entity.type
_entity.pdbx_description
1 polymer ?
#
loop_
_entity_poly.entity_id
_entity_poly.type
_entity_poly.pdbx_seq_one_letter_code
_entity_poly.pdbx_strand_id
1 'polypeptide(L)'
;AHDYKAVWNKDGSKIAFASNRYGNFDIYVMNSNGGQATRLTFHSNDEHPYSFSANDKEVVFGALRQDAANHRQYPHGSQSELYSVPVKTGKVSQLLTIPAEEIKFSRDGKIMMYQDKKGGENEWRKHHTSSITRDLWAYNTKTTEHTMITSHQAEDRQPVFSEDEKSVYFLSERNGNFNVHKLSLENPNKVEQLTKFKLHPVRFLSMGNGILSFGYDGELFTMREGEKPKKVSVHILTQDKENTDKFISVNGGINEMSISPNGKEIAFIARGEVFVTSIDKSFTKRITNTPERERFVSWGPKGESLIYSSERNGKWSVFKTKKTRKEEPFFYAATLIKEEVLIDNKLDNYLAQYSPDGKKIAFIEGRRTLKIIDVKSKKEVILLTPKDLFHMRDGDKYFTWSPDSKWLLVDWSKTLSNSEVLLMAADGSKRVNLN
;
A
#
# COMPACT_ATOMS: atom_id res chain seq x y z
N ALA A 1 -9.91 -13.43 -15.39
CA ALA A 1 -8.76 -13.91 -14.61
C ALA A 1 -7.81 -12.77 -14.34
N HIS A 2 -7.12 -12.83 -13.24
CA HIS A 2 -6.06 -11.88 -12.89
C HIS A 2 -4.73 -12.65 -12.94
N ASP A 3 -3.79 -12.13 -13.69
CA ASP A 3 -2.44 -12.67 -13.84
C ASP A 3 -1.45 -11.64 -13.28
N TYR A 4 -0.46 -12.06 -12.46
CA TYR A 4 0.50 -11.15 -11.85
C TYR A 4 1.81 -11.84 -11.42
N LYS A 5 2.80 -11.06 -10.94
CA LYS A 5 4.13 -11.52 -10.50
C LYS A 5 4.84 -12.36 -11.57
N ALA A 6 4.88 -11.86 -12.81
CA ALA A 6 5.62 -12.52 -13.87
C ALA A 6 7.13 -12.50 -13.62
N VAL A 7 7.79 -13.65 -13.77
CA VAL A 7 9.25 -13.82 -13.66
C VAL A 7 9.80 -14.53 -14.88
N TRP A 8 10.94 -14.08 -15.36
CA TRP A 8 11.63 -14.65 -16.50
C TRP A 8 12.58 -15.77 -16.07
N ASN A 9 12.73 -16.77 -16.92
CA ASN A 9 13.86 -17.69 -16.81
C ASN A 9 15.16 -17.03 -17.34
N LYS A 10 16.29 -17.68 -17.13
CA LYS A 10 17.61 -17.11 -17.38
C LYS A 10 17.86 -16.71 -18.83
N ASP A 11 17.39 -17.50 -19.78
CA ASP A 11 17.58 -17.26 -21.22
C ASP A 11 16.45 -16.38 -21.84
N GLY A 12 15.45 -15.97 -21.05
CA GLY A 12 14.33 -15.16 -21.50
C GLY A 12 13.33 -15.91 -22.41
N SER A 13 13.41 -17.22 -22.52
CA SER A 13 12.52 -18.03 -23.36
C SER A 13 11.18 -18.35 -22.70
N LYS A 14 11.09 -18.26 -21.37
CA LYS A 14 9.90 -18.60 -20.57
C LYS A 14 9.58 -17.54 -19.54
N ILE A 15 8.27 -17.47 -19.23
CA ILE A 15 7.72 -16.64 -18.17
C ILE A 15 6.93 -17.55 -17.24
N ALA A 16 7.18 -17.48 -15.93
CA ALA A 16 6.30 -18.03 -14.91
C ALA A 16 5.52 -16.91 -14.25
N PHE A 17 4.26 -17.13 -13.91
CA PHE A 17 3.38 -16.14 -13.32
C PHE A 17 2.30 -16.79 -12.47
N ALA A 18 1.67 -16.02 -11.59
CA ALA A 18 0.51 -16.43 -10.82
C ALA A 18 -0.77 -16.07 -11.56
N SER A 19 -1.75 -16.97 -11.57
CA SER A 19 -3.06 -16.75 -12.20
C SER A 19 -4.19 -17.37 -11.39
N ASN A 20 -5.29 -16.63 -11.22
CA ASN A 20 -6.49 -17.12 -10.54
C ASN A 20 -7.60 -17.60 -11.49
N ARG A 21 -7.25 -18.02 -12.70
CA ARG A 21 -8.23 -18.44 -13.74
C ARG A 21 -9.06 -19.65 -13.36
N TYR A 22 -8.65 -20.41 -12.34
CA TYR A 22 -9.40 -21.56 -11.78
C TYR A 22 -9.73 -21.40 -10.29
N GLY A 23 -9.85 -20.15 -9.81
CA GLY A 23 -10.28 -19.84 -8.45
C GLY A 23 -9.24 -19.05 -7.68
N ASN A 24 -8.29 -19.72 -7.03
CA ASN A 24 -7.15 -19.12 -6.34
C ASN A 24 -5.94 -18.97 -7.28
N PHE A 25 -4.89 -18.30 -6.81
CA PHE A 25 -3.67 -18.09 -7.58
C PHE A 25 -2.77 -19.33 -7.56
N ASP A 26 -2.57 -19.90 -8.73
CA ASP A 26 -1.64 -21.00 -9.00
C ASP A 26 -0.47 -20.53 -9.88
N ILE A 27 0.59 -21.35 -9.91
CA ILE A 27 1.76 -21.10 -10.77
C ILE A 27 1.51 -21.61 -12.19
N TYR A 28 1.74 -20.75 -13.14
CA TYR A 28 1.70 -21.04 -14.58
C TYR A 28 3.05 -20.76 -15.22
N VAL A 29 3.33 -21.45 -16.30
CA VAL A 29 4.46 -21.19 -17.17
C VAL A 29 4.02 -21.11 -18.64
N MET A 30 4.64 -20.21 -19.40
CA MET A 30 4.41 -20.08 -20.85
C MET A 30 5.70 -19.68 -21.57
N ASN A 31 5.72 -19.79 -22.88
CA ASN A 31 6.79 -19.23 -23.70
C ASN A 31 6.69 -17.71 -23.73
N SER A 32 7.83 -17.03 -23.77
CA SER A 32 7.91 -15.55 -23.77
C SER A 32 7.33 -14.90 -25.02
N ASN A 33 7.31 -15.64 -26.15
CA ASN A 33 6.73 -15.19 -27.42
C ASN A 33 5.21 -15.46 -27.52
N GLY A 34 4.57 -15.87 -26.42
CA GLY A 34 3.14 -16.15 -26.36
C GLY A 34 2.79 -17.63 -26.47
N GLY A 35 1.51 -17.91 -26.66
CA GLY A 35 0.94 -19.26 -26.70
C GLY A 35 0.19 -19.64 -25.43
N GLN A 36 -0.13 -20.92 -25.30
CA GLN A 36 -0.89 -21.42 -24.16
C GLN A 36 -0.02 -21.54 -22.90
N ALA A 37 -0.53 -21.03 -21.79
CA ALA A 37 0.08 -21.21 -20.49
C ALA A 37 -0.25 -22.59 -19.88
N THR A 38 0.74 -23.24 -19.29
CA THR A 38 0.59 -24.51 -18.60
C THR A 38 0.51 -24.26 -17.09
N ARG A 39 -0.53 -24.78 -16.44
CA ARG A 39 -0.67 -24.77 -14.97
C ARG A 39 0.27 -25.80 -14.36
N LEU A 40 1.08 -25.38 -13.38
CA LEU A 40 2.06 -26.23 -12.72
C LEU A 40 1.62 -26.69 -11.32
N THR A 41 0.78 -25.89 -10.65
CA THR A 41 0.35 -26.16 -9.28
C THR A 41 -1.19 -26.16 -9.17
N PHE A 42 -1.71 -26.82 -8.12
CA PHE A 42 -3.14 -27.11 -7.97
C PHE A 42 -3.58 -27.07 -6.48
N HIS A 43 -2.93 -26.24 -5.68
CA HIS A 43 -3.25 -26.11 -4.25
C HIS A 43 -4.44 -25.15 -4.06
N SER A 44 -5.14 -25.29 -2.90
CA SER A 44 -6.28 -24.43 -2.57
C SER A 44 -5.93 -23.03 -2.07
N ASN A 45 -4.67 -22.82 -1.66
CA ASN A 45 -4.17 -21.51 -1.24
C ASN A 45 -3.40 -20.84 -2.36
N ASP A 46 -3.29 -19.50 -2.27
CA ASP A 46 -2.56 -18.69 -3.23
C ASP A 46 -1.06 -18.98 -3.24
N GLU A 47 -0.47 -18.97 -4.42
CA GLU A 47 0.92 -19.25 -4.68
C GLU A 47 1.54 -18.13 -5.52
N HIS A 48 2.77 -17.72 -5.18
CA HIS A 48 3.41 -16.54 -5.74
C HIS A 48 4.82 -16.87 -6.26
N PRO A 49 5.07 -16.81 -7.59
CA PRO A 49 6.39 -17.11 -8.15
C PRO A 49 7.39 -16.00 -7.77
N TYR A 50 8.64 -16.41 -7.47
CA TYR A 50 9.74 -15.49 -7.18
C TYR A 50 10.87 -15.57 -8.22
N SER A 51 11.19 -16.77 -8.71
CA SER A 51 12.20 -16.96 -9.74
C SER A 51 12.12 -18.37 -10.35
N PHE A 52 12.85 -18.57 -11.42
CA PHE A 52 13.29 -19.93 -11.80
C PHE A 52 14.48 -20.34 -10.95
N SER A 53 14.69 -21.66 -10.79
CA SER A 53 15.92 -22.22 -10.25
C SER A 53 17.12 -21.87 -11.13
N ALA A 54 18.35 -21.93 -10.58
CA ALA A 54 19.56 -21.55 -11.33
C ALA A 54 19.78 -22.33 -12.65
N ASN A 55 19.21 -23.52 -12.77
CA ASN A 55 19.26 -24.38 -13.95
C ASN A 55 18.00 -24.32 -14.83
N ASP A 56 17.08 -23.41 -14.56
CA ASP A 56 15.80 -23.21 -15.26
C ASP A 56 14.84 -24.43 -15.29
N LYS A 57 15.09 -25.44 -14.46
CA LYS A 57 14.26 -26.65 -14.44
C LYS A 57 13.04 -26.58 -13.56
N GLU A 58 13.02 -25.65 -12.60
CA GLU A 58 11.95 -25.49 -11.64
C GLU A 58 11.55 -24.02 -11.50
N VAL A 59 10.29 -23.77 -11.13
CA VAL A 59 9.83 -22.48 -10.66
C VAL A 59 9.82 -22.51 -9.13
N VAL A 60 10.46 -21.52 -8.52
CA VAL A 60 10.49 -21.31 -7.08
C VAL A 60 9.45 -20.30 -6.68
N PHE A 61 8.63 -20.62 -5.68
CA PHE A 61 7.48 -19.83 -5.29
C PHE A 61 7.21 -19.90 -3.78
N GLY A 62 6.54 -18.89 -3.27
CA GLY A 62 6.03 -18.82 -1.90
C GLY A 62 4.59 -19.31 -1.83
N ALA A 63 4.25 -20.04 -0.79
CA ALA A 63 2.91 -20.52 -0.54
C ALA A 63 2.66 -20.78 0.93
N LEU A 64 1.36 -20.76 1.31
CA LEU A 64 0.87 -21.21 2.60
C LEU A 64 0.30 -22.62 2.43
N ARG A 65 1.18 -23.62 2.38
CA ARG A 65 0.77 -25.02 2.31
C ARG A 65 0.70 -25.58 3.73
N GLN A 66 -0.26 -26.45 3.97
CA GLN A 66 -0.35 -27.11 5.28
C GLN A 66 0.69 -28.22 5.36
N ASP A 67 1.68 -28.01 6.22
CA ASP A 67 2.57 -29.09 6.64
C ASP A 67 1.88 -30.03 7.60
N ALA A 68 2.45 -31.23 7.78
CA ALA A 68 2.08 -32.11 8.87
C ALA A 68 2.22 -31.38 10.21
N ALA A 69 1.26 -31.59 11.13
CA ALA A 69 1.17 -30.83 12.38
C ALA A 69 2.45 -30.82 13.22
N ASN A 70 3.28 -31.87 13.12
CA ASN A 70 4.56 -32.01 13.80
C ASN A 70 5.74 -31.25 13.14
N HIS A 71 5.51 -30.67 11.95
CA HIS A 71 6.51 -29.88 11.22
C HIS A 71 6.16 -28.38 11.13
N ARG A 72 5.04 -27.95 11.73
CA ARG A 72 4.61 -26.56 11.73
C ARG A 72 5.47 -25.73 12.67
N GLN A 73 6.38 -24.96 12.12
CA GLN A 73 7.13 -23.97 12.89
C GLN A 73 6.38 -22.63 12.98
N TYR A 74 5.62 -22.28 11.94
CA TYR A 74 4.90 -21.02 11.85
C TYR A 74 3.47 -21.23 11.34
N PRO A 75 2.52 -21.58 12.23
CA PRO A 75 1.15 -21.91 11.83
C PRO A 75 0.31 -20.70 11.44
N HIS A 76 0.91 -19.51 11.28
CA HIS A 76 0.20 -18.29 10.99
C HIS A 76 0.05 -18.07 9.49
N GLY A 77 -1.18 -17.86 9.02
CA GLY A 77 -1.53 -17.70 7.59
C GLY A 77 -0.95 -16.50 6.86
N SER A 78 -0.02 -15.74 7.45
CA SER A 78 0.67 -14.61 6.82
C SER A 78 2.14 -14.91 6.47
N GLN A 79 2.66 -16.06 6.87
CA GLN A 79 4.07 -16.42 6.69
C GLN A 79 4.19 -17.56 5.68
N SER A 80 4.46 -17.20 4.41
CA SER A 80 4.65 -18.17 3.35
C SER A 80 5.98 -18.88 3.46
N GLU A 81 5.99 -20.18 3.18
CA GLU A 81 7.17 -21.00 3.03
C GLU A 81 7.60 -21.10 1.57
N LEU A 82 8.79 -21.61 1.34
CA LEU A 82 9.38 -21.69 0.02
C LEU A 82 9.27 -23.08 -0.59
N TYR A 83 8.73 -23.14 -1.80
CA TYR A 83 8.53 -24.37 -2.59
C TYR A 83 9.12 -24.27 -3.98
N SER A 84 9.30 -25.40 -4.64
CA SER A 84 9.61 -25.49 -6.07
C SER A 84 8.69 -26.47 -6.79
N VAL A 85 8.49 -26.24 -8.08
CA VAL A 85 7.76 -27.14 -8.97
C VAL A 85 8.49 -27.25 -10.31
N PRO A 86 8.65 -28.47 -10.88
CA PRO A 86 9.28 -28.66 -12.18
C PRO A 86 8.51 -27.93 -13.29
N VAL A 87 9.24 -27.26 -14.19
CA VAL A 87 8.67 -26.56 -15.37
C VAL A 87 7.91 -27.51 -16.31
N LYS A 88 8.28 -28.78 -16.33
CA LYS A 88 7.65 -29.84 -17.16
C LYS A 88 6.55 -30.61 -16.41
N THR A 89 5.87 -30.00 -15.48
CA THR A 89 4.90 -30.65 -14.59
C THR A 89 5.56 -31.68 -13.66
N GLY A 90 5.09 -31.76 -12.45
CA GLY A 90 5.65 -32.69 -11.49
C GLY A 90 5.21 -32.39 -10.04
N LYS A 91 5.80 -33.10 -9.11
CA LYS A 91 5.53 -32.94 -7.70
C LYS A 91 6.16 -31.66 -7.17
N VAL A 92 5.39 -30.87 -6.43
CA VAL A 92 5.90 -29.74 -5.64
C VAL A 92 6.77 -30.26 -4.50
N SER A 93 7.92 -29.62 -4.31
CA SER A 93 8.87 -29.90 -3.22
C SER A 93 9.05 -28.66 -2.36
N GLN A 94 9.12 -28.85 -1.06
CA GLN A 94 9.46 -27.76 -0.13
C GLN A 94 10.98 -27.54 -0.17
N LEU A 95 11.40 -26.28 -0.33
CA LEU A 95 12.82 -25.89 -0.34
C LEU A 95 13.28 -25.42 1.02
N LEU A 96 12.51 -24.54 1.65
CA LEU A 96 12.79 -24.00 2.98
C LEU A 96 11.49 -23.91 3.79
N THR A 97 11.60 -24.16 5.07
CA THR A 97 10.49 -24.04 6.05
C THR A 97 10.41 -22.67 6.70
N ILE A 98 11.37 -21.80 6.41
CA ILE A 98 11.41 -20.44 6.92
C ILE A 98 10.64 -19.50 5.99
N PRO A 99 10.04 -18.42 6.50
CA PRO A 99 9.43 -17.38 5.70
C PRO A 99 10.49 -16.64 4.87
N ALA A 100 10.55 -16.94 3.57
CA ALA A 100 11.46 -16.32 2.62
C ALA A 100 10.69 -15.86 1.37
N GLU A 101 10.93 -14.62 0.94
CA GLU A 101 10.25 -14.00 -0.20
C GLU A 101 11.27 -13.41 -1.19
N GLU A 102 10.84 -13.15 -2.43
CA GLU A 102 11.61 -12.45 -3.48
C GLU A 102 12.97 -13.09 -3.77
N ILE A 103 12.96 -14.39 -3.96
CA ILE A 103 14.15 -15.22 -4.13
C ILE A 103 14.92 -14.91 -5.42
N LYS A 104 16.24 -14.83 -5.34
CA LYS A 104 17.15 -14.76 -6.49
C LYS A 104 18.33 -15.70 -6.29
N PHE A 105 18.63 -16.50 -7.31
CA PHE A 105 19.81 -17.40 -7.31
C PHE A 105 21.02 -16.74 -7.94
N SER A 106 22.21 -17.04 -7.42
CA SER A 106 23.47 -16.85 -8.15
C SER A 106 23.49 -17.74 -9.41
N ARG A 107 24.28 -17.37 -10.41
CA ARG A 107 24.37 -18.10 -11.69
C ARG A 107 24.81 -19.57 -11.52
N ASP A 108 25.62 -19.82 -10.53
CA ASP A 108 26.08 -21.18 -10.20
C ASP A 108 25.17 -21.94 -9.24
N GLY A 109 24.08 -21.28 -8.77
CA GLY A 109 23.07 -21.83 -7.88
C GLY A 109 23.55 -22.10 -6.45
N LYS A 110 24.75 -21.64 -6.07
CA LYS A 110 25.28 -21.90 -4.71
C LYS A 110 24.70 -20.96 -3.68
N ILE A 111 24.33 -19.75 -4.08
CA ILE A 111 23.76 -18.74 -3.20
C ILE A 111 22.31 -18.45 -3.63
N MET A 112 21.42 -18.44 -2.68
CA MET A 112 20.05 -17.99 -2.83
C MET A 112 19.86 -16.75 -1.95
N MET A 113 19.66 -15.59 -2.57
CA MET A 113 19.36 -14.34 -1.89
C MET A 113 17.84 -14.24 -1.68
N TYR A 114 17.40 -13.76 -0.52
CA TYR A 114 16.00 -13.57 -0.21
C TYR A 114 15.77 -12.42 0.77
N GLN A 115 14.55 -11.92 0.85
CA GLN A 115 14.09 -11.10 1.96
C GLN A 115 13.32 -11.97 2.96
N ASP A 116 13.50 -11.72 4.25
CA ASP A 116 12.75 -12.42 5.28
C ASP A 116 11.31 -11.83 5.43
N LYS A 117 10.48 -12.57 6.13
CA LYS A 117 9.16 -12.13 6.53
C LYS A 117 8.92 -12.47 8.00
N LYS A 118 8.97 -11.46 8.84
CA LYS A 118 8.88 -11.61 10.30
C LYS A 118 7.45 -11.48 10.83
N GLY A 119 6.50 -11.03 10.01
CA GLY A 119 5.12 -10.81 10.43
C GLY A 119 4.15 -10.49 9.31
N GLY A 120 2.91 -10.15 9.67
CA GLY A 120 1.81 -9.82 8.75
C GLY A 120 1.90 -8.39 8.19
N GLU A 121 3.00 -8.04 7.55
CA GLU A 121 3.22 -6.72 6.99
C GLU A 121 2.38 -6.45 5.75
N ASN A 122 1.82 -5.23 5.68
CA ASN A 122 1.28 -4.73 4.44
C ASN A 122 2.43 -4.25 3.54
N GLU A 123 2.65 -4.91 2.40
CA GLU A 123 3.74 -4.61 1.47
C GLU A 123 3.66 -3.18 0.87
N TRP A 124 2.51 -2.54 0.91
CA TRP A 124 2.28 -1.18 0.41
C TRP A 124 2.56 -0.09 1.45
N ARG A 125 2.90 -0.47 2.67
CA ARG A 125 3.18 0.44 3.77
C ARG A 125 4.49 1.21 3.54
N LYS A 126 4.51 2.48 3.97
CA LYS A 126 5.69 3.36 3.99
C LYS A 126 6.13 3.62 5.44
N HIS A 127 7.40 4.00 5.61
CA HIS A 127 7.98 4.49 6.87
C HIS A 127 7.85 3.51 8.03
N HIS A 128 7.99 2.24 7.71
CA HIS A 128 7.92 1.19 8.71
C HIS A 128 9.28 1.04 9.42
N THR A 129 9.28 1.21 10.73
CA THR A 129 10.42 0.95 11.60
C THR A 129 9.94 0.13 12.78
N SER A 130 10.18 -1.15 12.79
CA SER A 130 9.85 -2.05 13.90
C SER A 130 10.71 -3.32 13.82
N SER A 131 10.59 -4.19 14.81
CA SER A 131 11.30 -5.48 14.85
C SER A 131 10.91 -6.47 13.74
N ILE A 132 9.85 -6.16 12.97
CA ILE A 132 9.36 -7.01 11.87
C ILE A 132 9.63 -6.42 10.49
N THR A 133 10.46 -5.35 10.37
CA THR A 133 10.98 -4.88 9.10
C THR A 133 11.78 -5.99 8.42
N ARG A 134 11.66 -6.08 7.11
CA ARG A 134 12.37 -7.08 6.32
C ARG A 134 13.83 -6.74 6.20
N ASP A 135 14.66 -7.79 6.26
CA ASP A 135 16.08 -7.75 5.98
C ASP A 135 16.43 -8.70 4.84
N LEU A 136 17.61 -8.49 4.25
CA LEU A 136 18.14 -9.34 3.20
C LEU A 136 19.03 -10.42 3.79
N TRP A 137 18.87 -11.62 3.28
CA TRP A 137 19.62 -12.82 3.68
C TRP A 137 20.18 -13.55 2.47
N ALA A 138 21.29 -14.21 2.68
CA ALA A 138 21.88 -15.19 1.75
C ALA A 138 21.81 -16.58 2.35
N TYR A 139 21.35 -17.55 1.57
CA TYR A 139 21.38 -18.97 1.90
C TYR A 139 22.36 -19.70 1.00
N ASN A 140 23.30 -20.41 1.59
CA ASN A 140 24.21 -21.25 0.86
C ASN A 140 23.58 -22.64 0.64
N THR A 141 23.28 -22.98 -0.61
CA THR A 141 22.53 -24.20 -0.96
C THR A 141 23.36 -25.49 -0.70
N LYS A 142 24.67 -25.39 -0.49
CA LYS A 142 25.52 -26.53 -0.18
C LYS A 142 25.76 -26.73 1.31
N THR A 143 26.07 -25.64 2.04
CA THR A 143 26.34 -25.72 3.49
C THR A 143 25.08 -25.59 4.32
N THR A 144 23.93 -25.17 3.72
CA THR A 144 22.65 -24.89 4.38
C THR A 144 22.71 -23.75 5.40
N GLU A 145 23.76 -22.92 5.32
CA GLU A 145 23.92 -21.78 6.23
C GLU A 145 23.19 -20.55 5.73
N HIS A 146 22.58 -19.82 6.66
CA HIS A 146 21.93 -18.52 6.43
C HIS A 146 22.82 -17.40 6.96
N THR A 147 23.08 -16.41 6.13
CA THR A 147 23.86 -15.23 6.48
C THR A 147 23.02 -13.99 6.30
N MET A 148 22.87 -13.19 7.35
CA MET A 148 22.20 -11.88 7.27
C MET A 148 23.08 -10.91 6.50
N ILE A 149 22.52 -10.25 5.49
CA ILE A 149 23.23 -9.31 4.62
C ILE A 149 22.95 -7.86 5.04
N THR A 150 21.71 -7.57 5.46
CA THR A 150 21.34 -6.25 5.98
C THR A 150 20.66 -6.37 7.34
N SER A 151 20.77 -5.32 8.16
CA SER A 151 20.15 -5.26 9.50
C SER A 151 19.77 -3.82 9.87
N HIS A 152 19.23 -3.06 8.92
CA HIS A 152 18.85 -1.67 9.14
C HIS A 152 17.47 -1.57 9.81
N GLN A 153 17.20 -0.49 10.59
CA GLN A 153 15.89 -0.27 11.21
C GLN A 153 14.76 -0.06 10.20
N ALA A 154 15.06 0.51 9.03
CA ALA A 154 14.12 0.62 7.93
C ALA A 154 14.15 -0.64 7.08
N GLU A 155 13.11 -0.83 6.31
CA GLU A 155 12.87 -2.04 5.54
C GLU A 155 13.76 -2.15 4.31
N ASP A 156 14.36 -3.33 4.08
CA ASP A 156 15.15 -3.70 2.91
C ASP A 156 14.43 -4.83 2.15
N ARG A 157 14.22 -4.66 0.81
CA ARG A 157 13.39 -5.56 0.00
C ARG A 157 13.96 -5.82 -1.38
N GLN A 158 13.44 -6.87 -2.02
CA GLN A 158 13.64 -7.19 -3.44
C GLN A 158 15.12 -7.20 -3.87
N PRO A 159 15.94 -8.10 -3.30
CA PRO A 159 17.34 -8.20 -3.68
C PRO A 159 17.49 -8.71 -5.12
N VAL A 160 18.41 -8.12 -5.88
CA VAL A 160 18.84 -8.61 -7.18
C VAL A 160 20.36 -8.53 -7.29
N PHE A 161 21.00 -9.58 -7.81
CA PHE A 161 22.45 -9.60 -8.02
C PHE A 161 22.87 -8.60 -9.10
N SER A 162 24.05 -8.00 -8.95
CA SER A 162 24.74 -7.35 -10.05
C SER A 162 25.13 -8.35 -11.13
N GLU A 163 25.46 -7.87 -12.33
CA GLU A 163 25.82 -8.73 -13.44
C GLU A 163 27.06 -9.59 -13.16
N ASP A 164 28.02 -9.06 -12.41
CA ASP A 164 29.23 -9.76 -11.97
C ASP A 164 29.04 -10.55 -10.66
N GLU A 165 27.84 -10.49 -10.06
CA GLU A 165 27.46 -11.12 -8.77
C GLU A 165 28.32 -10.71 -7.56
N LYS A 166 29.09 -9.61 -7.67
CA LYS A 166 29.86 -9.06 -6.54
C LYS A 166 29.08 -8.10 -5.68
N SER A 167 27.94 -7.63 -6.16
CA SER A 167 27.09 -6.70 -5.48
C SER A 167 25.62 -7.12 -5.53
N VAL A 168 24.83 -6.53 -4.64
CA VAL A 168 23.38 -6.68 -4.60
C VAL A 168 22.73 -5.32 -4.70
N TYR A 169 21.77 -5.17 -5.61
CA TYR A 169 20.86 -4.05 -5.62
C TYR A 169 19.60 -4.43 -4.87
N PHE A 170 19.01 -3.48 -4.17
CA PHE A 170 17.80 -3.71 -3.37
C PHE A 170 17.02 -2.42 -3.15
N LEU A 171 15.78 -2.55 -2.74
CA LEU A 171 14.96 -1.43 -2.31
C LEU A 171 15.12 -1.22 -0.81
N SER A 172 15.44 0.01 -0.41
CA SER A 172 15.55 0.38 1.00
C SER A 172 14.87 1.70 1.29
N GLU A 173 14.23 1.78 2.44
CA GLU A 173 13.59 2.99 2.96
C GLU A 173 14.49 3.78 3.94
N ARG A 174 15.77 3.40 4.10
CA ARG A 174 16.73 3.98 5.06
C ARG A 174 16.90 5.49 4.97
N ASN A 175 16.61 6.09 3.81
CA ASN A 175 16.68 7.53 3.58
C ASN A 175 15.29 8.19 3.50
N GLY A 176 14.28 7.60 4.16
CA GLY A 176 12.94 8.14 4.30
C GLY A 176 11.95 7.78 3.19
N ASN A 177 12.39 7.11 2.13
CA ASN A 177 11.52 6.59 1.07
C ASN A 177 12.21 5.42 0.36
N PHE A 178 11.43 4.45 -0.13
CA PHE A 178 12.02 3.36 -0.90
C PHE A 178 12.71 3.88 -2.15
N ASN A 179 13.98 3.59 -2.24
CA ASN A 179 14.86 3.87 -3.37
C ASN A 179 15.74 2.66 -3.66
N VAL A 180 16.36 2.64 -4.85
CA VAL A 180 17.34 1.63 -5.20
C VAL A 180 18.65 1.92 -4.46
N HIS A 181 19.14 0.93 -3.76
CA HIS A 181 20.44 0.92 -3.07
C HIS A 181 21.31 -0.22 -3.59
N LYS A 182 22.61 -0.10 -3.36
CA LYS A 182 23.62 -1.11 -3.70
C LYS A 182 24.48 -1.39 -2.48
N LEU A 183 24.86 -2.63 -2.29
CA LEU A 183 25.94 -3.03 -1.38
C LEU A 183 26.89 -3.99 -2.09
N SER A 184 28.16 -4.02 -1.68
CA SER A 184 29.13 -5.04 -2.09
C SER A 184 29.02 -6.26 -1.18
N LEU A 185 29.03 -7.47 -1.74
CA LEU A 185 29.02 -8.70 -0.94
C LEU A 185 30.33 -8.92 -0.17
N GLU A 186 31.44 -8.31 -0.61
CA GLU A 186 32.71 -8.31 0.12
C GLU A 186 32.69 -7.35 1.33
N ASN A 187 31.90 -6.27 1.25
CA ASN A 187 31.74 -5.29 2.33
C ASN A 187 30.27 -4.83 2.44
N PRO A 188 29.39 -5.65 3.01
CA PRO A 188 27.96 -5.36 3.08
C PRO A 188 27.59 -4.14 3.96
N ASN A 189 28.49 -3.68 4.81
CA ASN A 189 28.28 -2.50 5.65
C ASN A 189 28.27 -1.17 4.86
N LYS A 190 28.87 -1.16 3.66
CA LYS A 190 28.89 0.04 2.80
C LYS A 190 27.73 -0.02 1.83
N VAL A 191 26.67 0.72 2.15
CA VAL A 191 25.48 0.84 1.30
C VAL A 191 25.46 2.17 0.58
N GLU A 192 25.26 2.14 -0.73
CA GLU A 192 25.17 3.31 -1.60
C GLU A 192 23.73 3.48 -2.09
N GLN A 193 23.22 4.71 -2.06
CA GLN A 193 21.90 5.07 -2.63
C GLN A 193 22.04 5.46 -4.10
N LEU A 194 21.39 4.75 -5.01
CA LEU A 194 21.48 4.99 -6.45
C LEU A 194 20.37 5.92 -6.98
N THR A 195 19.15 5.84 -6.42
CA THR A 195 18.04 6.72 -6.80
C THR A 195 17.61 7.62 -5.65
N LYS A 196 17.02 8.79 -5.96
CA LYS A 196 16.67 9.81 -4.95
C LYS A 196 15.23 10.32 -5.11
N PHE A 197 14.30 9.40 -5.32
CA PHE A 197 12.87 9.73 -5.38
C PHE A 197 12.34 10.08 -3.98
N LYS A 198 11.47 11.10 -3.90
CA LYS A 198 11.00 11.65 -2.62
C LYS A 198 9.52 11.43 -2.33
N LEU A 199 8.67 11.41 -3.35
CA LEU A 199 7.20 11.40 -3.17
C LEU A 199 6.64 9.99 -3.05
N HIS A 200 6.91 9.15 -4.04
CA HIS A 200 6.40 7.78 -4.10
C HIS A 200 7.52 6.76 -3.87
N PRO A 201 7.22 5.58 -3.35
CA PRO A 201 8.21 4.51 -3.21
C PRO A 201 8.56 3.93 -4.57
N VAL A 202 9.83 3.60 -4.76
CA VAL A 202 10.28 2.71 -5.83
C VAL A 202 9.82 1.29 -5.52
N ARG A 203 9.34 0.54 -6.52
CA ARG A 203 8.78 -0.81 -6.40
C ARG A 203 9.24 -1.71 -7.54
N PHE A 204 9.09 -3.02 -7.36
CA PHE A 204 9.27 -4.04 -8.42
C PHE A 204 10.65 -4.02 -9.05
N LEU A 205 11.70 -3.97 -8.21
CA LEU A 205 13.07 -3.97 -8.69
C LEU A 205 13.42 -5.29 -9.38
N SER A 206 13.96 -5.20 -10.56
CA SER A 206 14.52 -6.32 -11.31
C SER A 206 15.79 -5.91 -12.07
N MET A 207 16.54 -6.89 -12.53
CA MET A 207 17.81 -6.69 -13.21
C MET A 207 17.91 -7.67 -14.39
N GLY A 208 18.37 -7.15 -15.53
CA GLY A 208 18.67 -7.94 -16.72
C GLY A 208 19.70 -7.24 -17.61
N ASN A 209 20.72 -7.95 -18.05
CA ASN A 209 21.78 -7.41 -18.94
C ASN A 209 22.41 -6.09 -18.44
N GLY A 210 22.68 -5.99 -17.15
CA GLY A 210 23.22 -4.79 -16.53
C GLY A 210 22.27 -3.59 -16.46
N ILE A 211 20.99 -3.80 -16.74
CA ILE A 211 19.92 -2.78 -16.66
C ILE A 211 19.03 -3.09 -15.48
N LEU A 212 18.92 -2.15 -14.55
CA LEU A 212 17.91 -2.16 -13.50
C LEU A 212 16.59 -1.65 -14.06
N SER A 213 15.49 -2.31 -13.74
CA SER A 213 14.14 -1.83 -14.01
C SER A 213 13.30 -1.81 -12.74
N PHE A 214 12.42 -0.83 -12.64
CA PHE A 214 11.57 -0.64 -11.47
C PHE A 214 10.34 0.23 -11.80
N GLY A 215 9.33 0.14 -10.94
CA GLY A 215 8.16 1.00 -10.96
C GLY A 215 8.33 2.22 -10.06
N TYR A 216 7.86 3.37 -10.51
CA TYR A 216 7.75 4.58 -9.72
C TYR A 216 6.54 5.39 -10.21
N ASP A 217 5.64 5.76 -9.29
CA ASP A 217 4.46 6.59 -9.60
C ASP A 217 3.59 6.03 -10.75
N GLY A 218 3.37 4.70 -10.74
CA GLY A 218 2.59 4.03 -11.78
C GLY A 218 3.29 3.86 -13.13
N GLU A 219 4.53 4.35 -13.26
CA GLU A 219 5.31 4.32 -14.49
C GLU A 219 6.51 3.36 -14.38
N LEU A 220 6.99 2.89 -15.52
CA LEU A 220 8.17 2.03 -15.59
C LEU A 220 9.44 2.86 -15.86
N PHE A 221 10.50 2.54 -15.14
CA PHE A 221 11.81 3.15 -15.30
C PHE A 221 12.90 2.11 -15.50
N THR A 222 13.94 2.50 -16.24
CA THR A 222 15.16 1.73 -16.39
C THR A 222 16.38 2.61 -16.12
N MET A 223 17.47 2.00 -15.64
CA MET A 223 18.76 2.66 -15.49
C MET A 223 19.91 1.66 -15.53
N ARG A 224 21.09 2.07 -16.00
CA ARG A 224 22.36 1.41 -15.67
C ARG A 224 22.97 2.06 -14.45
N GLU A 225 23.84 1.33 -13.77
CA GLU A 225 24.61 1.90 -12.67
C GLU A 225 25.39 3.14 -13.15
N GLY A 226 25.35 4.21 -12.35
CA GLY A 226 25.95 5.52 -12.70
C GLY A 226 25.11 6.39 -13.62
N GLU A 227 24.00 5.90 -14.19
CA GLU A 227 23.09 6.69 -15.01
C GLU A 227 21.91 7.18 -14.19
N LYS A 228 21.23 8.23 -14.71
CA LYS A 228 19.93 8.67 -14.17
C LYS A 228 18.82 7.73 -14.64
N PRO A 229 17.79 7.48 -13.81
CA PRO A 229 16.61 6.76 -14.24
C PRO A 229 15.95 7.37 -15.48
N LYS A 230 15.59 6.53 -16.44
CA LYS A 230 14.87 6.90 -17.68
C LYS A 230 13.50 6.24 -17.66
N LYS A 231 12.45 7.02 -17.87
CA LYS A 231 11.09 6.52 -18.04
C LYS A 231 10.98 5.71 -19.34
N VAL A 232 10.36 4.54 -19.25
CA VAL A 232 10.04 3.71 -20.40
C VAL A 232 8.74 4.20 -21.02
N SER A 233 8.78 4.60 -22.30
CA SER A 233 7.56 4.93 -23.05
C SER A 233 6.90 3.65 -23.52
N VAL A 234 5.72 3.33 -22.97
CA VAL A 234 4.92 2.19 -23.38
C VAL A 234 3.85 2.69 -24.35
N HIS A 235 3.84 2.17 -25.57
CA HIS A 235 2.81 2.46 -26.54
C HIS A 235 1.93 1.21 -26.72
N ILE A 236 0.66 1.32 -26.33
CA ILE A 236 -0.32 0.25 -26.50
C ILE A 236 -1.19 0.62 -27.70
N LEU A 237 -1.09 -0.18 -28.76
CA LEU A 237 -1.98 -0.07 -29.91
C LEU A 237 -3.21 -0.91 -29.60
N THR A 238 -4.34 -0.29 -29.33
CA THR A 238 -5.62 -0.96 -29.19
C THR A 238 -6.51 -0.63 -30.39
N GLN A 239 -7.26 -1.62 -30.85
CA GLN A 239 -8.32 -1.42 -31.84
C GLN A 239 -9.67 -1.14 -31.16
N ASP A 240 -9.67 -0.95 -29.84
CA ASP A 240 -10.87 -0.70 -29.06
C ASP A 240 -11.52 0.62 -29.50
N LYS A 241 -12.57 0.47 -30.27
CA LYS A 241 -13.54 1.54 -30.60
C LYS A 241 -14.68 1.60 -29.59
N GLU A 242 -14.47 1.03 -28.40
CA GLU A 242 -15.49 1.05 -27.35
C GLU A 242 -15.64 2.45 -26.79
N ASN A 243 -16.87 2.75 -26.39
CA ASN A 243 -17.20 3.98 -25.69
C ASN A 243 -16.33 4.07 -24.41
N THR A 244 -15.64 5.18 -24.22
CA THR A 244 -14.81 5.43 -23.03
C THR A 244 -15.63 5.51 -21.75
N ASP A 245 -16.95 5.73 -21.88
CA ASP A 245 -17.88 5.79 -20.75
C ASP A 245 -18.46 4.41 -20.47
N LYS A 246 -18.26 3.93 -19.24
CA LYS A 246 -18.79 2.65 -18.79
C LYS A 246 -19.70 2.83 -17.58
N PHE A 247 -20.94 2.33 -17.68
CA PHE A 247 -21.80 2.23 -16.50
C PHE A 247 -21.33 1.12 -15.60
N ILE A 248 -21.03 1.47 -14.34
CA ILE A 248 -20.52 0.52 -13.35
C ILE A 248 -21.51 0.49 -12.19
N SER A 249 -21.97 -0.73 -11.83
CA SER A 249 -22.74 -0.93 -10.61
C SER A 249 -21.84 -0.67 -9.40
N VAL A 250 -22.30 0.19 -8.49
CA VAL A 250 -21.62 0.48 -7.21
C VAL A 250 -22.30 -0.20 -6.02
N ASN A 251 -23.20 -1.13 -6.27
CA ASN A 251 -23.84 -1.92 -5.21
C ASN A 251 -22.77 -2.68 -4.42
N GLY A 252 -22.69 -2.41 -3.11
CA GLY A 252 -21.66 -2.98 -2.23
C GLY A 252 -20.28 -2.31 -2.29
N GLY A 253 -20.10 -1.27 -3.11
CA GLY A 253 -18.83 -0.54 -3.24
C GLY A 253 -18.75 0.75 -2.41
N ILE A 254 -19.69 0.98 -1.49
CA ILE A 254 -19.70 2.14 -0.59
C ILE A 254 -18.88 1.80 0.65
N ASN A 255 -17.80 2.54 0.88
CA ASN A 255 -16.89 2.30 1.99
C ASN A 255 -17.08 3.25 3.18
N GLU A 256 -17.62 4.44 2.91
CA GLU A 256 -17.78 5.51 3.89
C GLU A 256 -19.08 6.26 3.61
N MET A 257 -19.78 6.68 4.67
CA MET A 257 -20.96 7.51 4.51
C MET A 257 -21.15 8.45 5.69
N SER A 258 -21.84 9.57 5.45
CA SER A 258 -22.18 10.57 6.45
C SER A 258 -23.57 11.14 6.16
N ILE A 259 -24.43 11.19 7.18
CA ILE A 259 -25.77 11.73 7.07
C ILE A 259 -25.72 13.24 7.31
N SER A 260 -26.43 14.01 6.49
CA SER A 260 -26.53 15.46 6.63
C SER A 260 -27.17 15.85 7.96
N PRO A 261 -26.83 17.03 8.55
CA PRO A 261 -27.41 17.49 9.81
C PRO A 261 -28.94 17.58 9.84
N ASN A 262 -29.57 17.78 8.69
CA ASN A 262 -31.05 17.81 8.55
C ASN A 262 -31.67 16.43 8.27
N GLY A 263 -30.86 15.37 8.15
CA GLY A 263 -31.32 14.00 7.90
C GLY A 263 -31.88 13.73 6.50
N LYS A 264 -31.74 14.67 5.54
CA LYS A 264 -32.34 14.55 4.21
C LYS A 264 -31.43 14.09 3.10
N GLU A 265 -30.13 14.07 3.36
CA GLU A 265 -29.10 13.71 2.41
C GLU A 265 -28.07 12.75 3.03
N ILE A 266 -27.49 11.88 2.21
CA ILE A 266 -26.38 11.01 2.58
C ILE A 266 -25.21 11.32 1.63
N ALA A 267 -24.09 11.75 2.17
CA ALA A 267 -22.83 11.79 1.47
C ALA A 267 -22.12 10.46 1.62
N PHE A 268 -21.51 9.94 0.56
CA PHE A 268 -20.80 8.66 0.61
C PHE A 268 -19.63 8.63 -0.38
N ILE A 269 -18.69 7.72 -0.13
CA ILE A 269 -17.56 7.45 -1.02
C ILE A 269 -17.84 6.16 -1.78
N ALA A 270 -17.75 6.24 -3.10
CA ALA A 270 -17.78 5.07 -3.97
C ALA A 270 -16.66 5.21 -5.02
N ARG A 271 -15.80 4.18 -5.13
CA ARG A 271 -14.67 4.14 -6.06
C ARG A 271 -13.72 5.35 -5.96
N GLY A 272 -13.55 5.89 -4.77
CA GLY A 272 -12.68 7.04 -4.53
C GLY A 272 -13.31 8.40 -4.84
N GLU A 273 -14.58 8.47 -5.16
CA GLU A 273 -15.30 9.72 -5.44
C GLU A 273 -16.38 10.01 -4.41
N VAL A 274 -16.62 11.27 -4.18
CA VAL A 274 -17.70 11.75 -3.29
C VAL A 274 -19.01 11.85 -4.05
N PHE A 275 -20.05 11.25 -3.51
CA PHE A 275 -21.42 11.33 -3.99
C PHE A 275 -22.34 11.84 -2.88
N VAL A 276 -23.44 12.46 -3.28
CA VAL A 276 -24.56 12.78 -2.37
C VAL A 276 -25.86 12.26 -2.96
N THR A 277 -26.61 11.55 -2.15
CA THR A 277 -27.95 11.05 -2.51
C THR A 277 -29.01 11.62 -1.58
N SER A 278 -30.25 11.75 -2.08
CA SER A 278 -31.42 12.00 -1.24
C SER A 278 -31.72 10.79 -0.35
N ILE A 279 -32.31 10.99 0.82
CA ILE A 279 -32.63 9.91 1.76
C ILE A 279 -33.64 8.90 1.17
N ASP A 280 -34.50 9.32 0.29
CA ASP A 280 -35.46 8.48 -0.46
C ASP A 280 -34.82 7.76 -1.66
N LYS A 281 -33.55 8.01 -1.93
CA LYS A 281 -32.74 7.44 -3.03
C LYS A 281 -33.21 7.85 -4.43
N SER A 282 -34.05 8.89 -4.56
CA SER A 282 -34.53 9.33 -5.86
C SER A 282 -33.49 9.99 -6.73
N PHE A 283 -32.51 10.68 -6.11
CA PHE A 283 -31.50 11.42 -6.84
C PHE A 283 -30.13 11.22 -6.20
N THR A 284 -29.12 11.00 -7.05
CA THR A 284 -27.72 10.92 -6.65
C THR A 284 -26.88 11.82 -7.54
N LYS A 285 -26.03 12.64 -6.93
CA LYS A 285 -25.09 13.51 -7.62
C LYS A 285 -23.66 13.15 -7.26
N ARG A 286 -22.80 13.06 -8.27
CA ARG A 286 -21.36 13.01 -8.09
C ARG A 286 -20.87 14.43 -7.74
N ILE A 287 -20.10 14.54 -6.67
CA ILE A 287 -19.56 15.80 -6.14
C ILE A 287 -18.15 16.06 -6.64
N THR A 288 -17.30 15.02 -6.63
CA THR A 288 -15.94 15.09 -7.14
C THR A 288 -15.82 14.36 -8.48
N ASN A 289 -14.89 14.80 -9.31
CA ASN A 289 -14.58 14.18 -10.59
C ASN A 289 -13.07 14.36 -10.86
N THR A 290 -12.27 13.59 -10.13
CA THR A 290 -10.81 13.67 -10.18
C THR A 290 -10.23 12.29 -10.42
N PRO A 291 -9.03 12.15 -10.98
CA PRO A 291 -8.36 10.86 -11.10
C PRO A 291 -7.80 10.36 -9.76
N GLU A 292 -7.72 11.24 -8.75
CA GLU A 292 -7.22 10.94 -7.42
C GLU A 292 -8.31 10.32 -6.54
N ARG A 293 -7.90 9.83 -5.39
CA ARG A 293 -8.80 9.19 -4.44
C ARG A 293 -9.29 10.17 -3.38
N GLU A 294 -10.60 10.20 -3.18
CA GLU A 294 -11.25 10.89 -2.07
C GLU A 294 -11.60 9.90 -0.93
N ARG A 295 -11.49 10.37 0.32
CA ARG A 295 -11.87 9.64 1.54
C ARG A 295 -12.38 10.57 2.64
N PHE A 296 -12.95 9.98 3.69
CA PHE A 296 -13.31 10.65 4.94
C PHE A 296 -14.29 11.80 4.77
N VAL A 297 -15.37 11.54 4.03
CA VAL A 297 -16.40 12.54 3.80
C VAL A 297 -17.18 12.86 5.07
N SER A 298 -17.33 14.13 5.37
CA SER A 298 -18.17 14.63 6.46
C SER A 298 -18.91 15.91 6.06
N TRP A 299 -20.00 16.20 6.79
CA TRP A 299 -20.79 17.41 6.57
C TRP A 299 -20.23 18.59 7.35
N GLY A 300 -20.28 19.75 6.72
CA GLY A 300 -20.12 21.02 7.40
C GLY A 300 -21.38 21.41 8.17
N PRO A 301 -21.29 22.47 9.00
CA PRO A 301 -22.41 22.96 9.80
C PRO A 301 -23.64 23.21 8.95
N LYS A 302 -24.82 22.86 9.49
CA LYS A 302 -26.12 23.04 8.82
C LYS A 302 -26.30 22.37 7.45
N GLY A 303 -25.33 21.50 7.03
CA GLY A 303 -25.37 20.85 5.72
C GLY A 303 -25.07 21.79 4.54
N GLU A 304 -24.41 22.92 4.79
CA GLU A 304 -24.07 23.89 3.74
C GLU A 304 -22.82 23.54 2.95
N SER A 305 -22.00 22.65 3.47
CA SER A 305 -20.76 22.20 2.84
C SER A 305 -20.47 20.72 3.14
N LEU A 306 -19.63 20.14 2.30
CA LEU A 306 -18.97 18.85 2.52
C LEU A 306 -17.50 19.11 2.70
N ILE A 307 -16.84 18.31 3.56
CA ILE A 307 -15.39 18.23 3.64
C ILE A 307 -14.96 16.78 3.45
N TYR A 308 -13.85 16.58 2.81
CA TYR A 308 -13.26 15.28 2.52
C TYR A 308 -11.76 15.43 2.29
N SER A 309 -11.03 14.35 2.42
CA SER A 309 -9.61 14.30 2.09
C SER A 309 -9.41 13.76 0.67
N SER A 310 -8.48 14.35 -0.08
CA SER A 310 -8.14 13.94 -1.44
C SER A 310 -6.62 13.78 -1.61
N GLU A 311 -6.19 12.75 -2.34
CA GLU A 311 -4.77 12.41 -2.56
C GLU A 311 -4.17 13.18 -3.74
N ARG A 312 -4.47 14.47 -3.86
CA ARG A 312 -3.98 15.31 -4.96
C ARG A 312 -2.54 15.76 -4.72
N ASN A 313 -1.79 15.90 -5.82
CA ASN A 313 -0.38 16.29 -5.77
C ASN A 313 0.51 15.36 -4.93
N GLY A 314 0.16 14.07 -4.87
CA GLY A 314 0.93 13.04 -4.18
C GLY A 314 0.87 13.10 -2.65
N LYS A 315 -0.09 13.82 -2.08
CA LYS A 315 -0.34 13.90 -0.63
C LYS A 315 -1.82 14.10 -0.34
N TRP A 316 -2.23 13.74 0.86
CA TRP A 316 -3.58 13.96 1.33
C TRP A 316 -3.78 15.37 1.85
N SER A 317 -4.73 16.10 1.28
CA SER A 317 -5.16 17.42 1.73
C SER A 317 -6.66 17.43 1.94
N VAL A 318 -7.15 18.32 2.80
CA VAL A 318 -8.58 18.45 3.08
C VAL A 318 -9.19 19.50 2.18
N PHE A 319 -10.23 19.09 1.48
CA PHE A 319 -11.01 19.93 0.58
C PHE A 319 -12.39 20.20 1.17
N LYS A 320 -12.97 21.32 0.76
CA LYS A 320 -14.33 21.72 1.12
C LYS A 320 -15.10 22.05 -0.15
N THR A 321 -16.25 21.43 -0.31
CA THR A 321 -17.21 21.76 -1.38
C THR A 321 -18.45 22.39 -0.78
N LYS A 322 -18.93 23.47 -1.39
CA LYS A 322 -20.15 24.19 -1.02
C LYS A 322 -21.06 24.45 -2.21
N LYS A 323 -22.34 24.56 -1.96
CA LYS A 323 -23.31 25.03 -2.95
C LYS A 323 -23.10 26.53 -3.18
N THR A 324 -23.28 27.00 -4.40
CA THR A 324 -23.12 28.42 -4.74
C THR A 324 -24.43 29.20 -4.72
N ARG A 325 -25.55 28.52 -4.87
CA ARG A 325 -26.88 29.10 -4.92
C ARG A 325 -27.64 28.83 -3.63
N LYS A 326 -28.20 29.87 -3.01
CA LYS A 326 -28.96 29.77 -1.73
C LYS A 326 -30.32 29.11 -1.91
N GLU A 327 -30.94 29.28 -3.07
CA GLU A 327 -32.21 28.70 -3.46
C GLU A 327 -32.15 27.18 -3.71
N GLU A 328 -30.96 26.61 -3.80
CA GLU A 328 -30.71 25.16 -3.94
C GLU A 328 -30.43 24.56 -2.57
N PRO A 329 -31.43 24.03 -1.84
CA PRO A 329 -31.23 23.59 -0.46
C PRO A 329 -30.41 22.29 -0.33
N PHE A 330 -30.37 21.48 -1.39
CA PHE A 330 -29.76 20.13 -1.37
C PHE A 330 -28.58 19.99 -2.33
N PHE A 331 -27.57 19.25 -1.91
CA PHE A 331 -26.39 18.94 -2.75
C PHE A 331 -26.75 18.04 -3.93
N TYR A 332 -27.60 17.02 -3.73
CA TYR A 332 -28.01 16.13 -4.82
C TYR A 332 -28.72 16.87 -5.96
N ALA A 333 -29.34 18.02 -5.69
CA ALA A 333 -30.03 18.85 -6.68
C ALA A 333 -29.26 20.13 -7.05
N ALA A 334 -28.13 20.41 -6.45
CA ALA A 334 -27.35 21.61 -6.70
C ALA A 334 -26.85 21.66 -8.14
N THR A 335 -27.08 22.76 -8.86
CA THR A 335 -26.59 22.93 -10.24
C THR A 335 -25.13 23.35 -10.27
N LEU A 336 -24.71 24.21 -9.33
CA LEU A 336 -23.34 24.71 -9.23
C LEU A 336 -22.79 24.49 -7.83
N ILE A 337 -21.62 23.87 -7.77
CA ILE A 337 -20.85 23.66 -6.55
C ILE A 337 -19.47 24.28 -6.71
N LYS A 338 -18.88 24.74 -5.62
CA LYS A 338 -17.54 25.31 -5.58
C LYS A 338 -16.69 24.53 -4.58
N GLU A 339 -15.57 24.05 -5.06
CA GLU A 339 -14.54 23.41 -4.24
C GLU A 339 -13.45 24.41 -3.85
N GLU A 340 -12.93 24.30 -2.65
CA GLU A 340 -11.78 25.06 -2.15
C GLU A 340 -10.92 24.17 -1.26
N VAL A 341 -9.61 24.42 -1.23
CA VAL A 341 -8.67 23.76 -0.31
C VAL A 341 -8.92 24.32 1.09
N LEU A 342 -9.11 23.45 2.06
CA LEU A 342 -9.38 23.84 3.46
C LEU A 342 -8.15 23.70 4.35
N ILE A 343 -7.43 22.55 4.24
CA ILE A 343 -6.19 22.27 4.95
C ILE A 343 -5.21 21.66 3.96
N ASP A 344 -4.10 22.36 3.73
CA ASP A 344 -3.02 21.95 2.87
C ASP A 344 -1.68 22.42 3.44
N ASN A 345 -0.87 21.48 3.90
CA ASN A 345 0.46 21.73 4.43
C ASN A 345 1.46 20.71 3.88
N LYS A 346 2.63 20.58 4.48
CA LYS A 346 3.67 19.65 3.99
C LYS A 346 3.39 18.18 4.29
N LEU A 347 2.41 17.89 5.15
CA LEU A 347 2.08 16.54 5.63
C LEU A 347 0.72 16.09 5.09
N ASP A 348 0.46 14.80 5.18
CA ASP A 348 -0.84 14.22 4.88
C ASP A 348 -1.89 14.64 5.93
N ASN A 349 -3.09 15.00 5.49
CA ASN A 349 -4.18 15.46 6.35
C ASN A 349 -5.44 14.63 6.11
N TYR A 350 -5.99 14.04 7.19
CA TYR A 350 -7.10 13.08 7.11
C TYR A 350 -8.22 13.35 8.11
N LEU A 351 -9.34 12.65 7.91
CA LEU A 351 -10.45 12.54 8.87
C LEU A 351 -10.95 13.88 9.40
N ALA A 352 -10.94 14.92 8.57
CA ALA A 352 -11.39 16.23 9.02
C ALA A 352 -12.88 16.23 9.36
N GLN A 353 -13.23 16.75 10.54
CA GLN A 353 -14.60 16.89 11.01
C GLN A 353 -14.81 18.24 11.69
N TYR A 354 -15.88 18.94 11.30
CA TYR A 354 -16.29 20.12 12.03
C TYR A 354 -16.78 19.78 13.43
N SER A 355 -16.51 20.68 14.38
CA SER A 355 -17.26 20.71 15.63
C SER A 355 -18.74 21.00 15.35
N PRO A 356 -19.69 20.50 16.16
CA PRO A 356 -21.11 20.76 15.97
C PRO A 356 -21.49 22.25 15.84
N ASP A 357 -20.80 23.14 16.54
CA ASP A 357 -20.97 24.58 16.46
C ASP A 357 -20.31 25.22 15.22
N GLY A 358 -19.54 24.45 14.45
CA GLY A 358 -18.87 24.88 13.22
C GLY A 358 -17.67 25.78 13.40
N LYS A 359 -17.20 26.02 14.63
CA LYS A 359 -16.10 26.95 14.89
C LYS A 359 -14.72 26.30 14.78
N LYS A 360 -14.64 24.98 14.92
CA LYS A 360 -13.40 24.21 14.92
C LYS A 360 -13.45 23.06 13.95
N ILE A 361 -12.29 22.58 13.52
CA ILE A 361 -12.14 21.35 12.74
C ILE A 361 -11.09 20.50 13.44
N ALA A 362 -11.43 19.25 13.75
CA ALA A 362 -10.48 18.25 14.17
C ALA A 362 -10.03 17.44 12.97
N PHE A 363 -8.75 17.09 12.92
CA PHE A 363 -8.16 16.30 11.82
C PHE A 363 -6.89 15.58 12.25
N ILE A 364 -6.49 14.59 11.49
CA ILE A 364 -5.22 13.86 11.67
C ILE A 364 -4.18 14.40 10.70
N GLU A 365 -3.04 14.85 11.21
CA GLU A 365 -1.90 15.30 10.43
C GLU A 365 -0.76 14.28 10.51
N GLY A 366 -0.09 14.01 9.36
CA GLY A 366 1.06 13.12 9.27
C GLY A 366 0.77 11.72 9.82
N ARG A 367 -0.50 11.27 9.73
CA ARG A 367 -1.02 9.97 10.16
C ARG A 367 -1.04 9.72 11.67
N ARG A 368 -0.45 10.57 12.49
CA ARG A 368 -0.23 10.30 13.91
C ARG A 368 -0.52 11.47 14.86
N THR A 369 -0.76 12.65 14.35
CA THR A 369 -1.00 13.84 15.17
C THR A 369 -2.46 14.22 15.08
N LEU A 370 -3.19 14.16 16.18
CA LEU A 370 -4.55 14.70 16.26
C LEU A 370 -4.49 16.18 16.59
N LYS A 371 -5.01 17.00 15.67
CA LYS A 371 -5.07 18.45 15.79
C LYS A 371 -6.49 18.98 15.75
N ILE A 372 -6.66 20.14 16.36
CA ILE A 372 -7.85 20.99 16.17
C ILE A 372 -7.38 22.31 15.60
N ILE A 373 -8.06 22.83 14.60
CA ILE A 373 -7.87 24.19 14.07
C ILE A 373 -9.14 25.01 14.26
N ASP A 374 -9.00 26.21 14.76
CA ASP A 374 -10.10 27.20 14.78
C ASP A 374 -10.34 27.74 13.37
N VAL A 375 -11.57 27.67 12.90
CA VAL A 375 -11.93 28.00 11.51
C VAL A 375 -11.64 29.45 11.15
N LYS A 376 -11.85 30.37 12.10
CA LYS A 376 -11.73 31.82 11.90
C LYS A 376 -10.29 32.30 12.12
N SER A 377 -9.73 31.98 13.28
CA SER A 377 -8.41 32.47 13.68
C SER A 377 -7.25 31.66 13.13
N LYS A 378 -7.51 30.45 12.62
CA LYS A 378 -6.52 29.46 12.16
C LYS A 378 -5.55 28.99 13.26
N LYS A 379 -5.85 29.28 14.53
CA LYS A 379 -5.07 28.79 15.65
C LYS A 379 -5.22 27.29 15.82
N GLU A 380 -4.10 26.59 15.96
CA GLU A 380 -4.06 25.13 16.14
C GLU A 380 -3.85 24.73 17.59
N VAL A 381 -4.44 23.62 17.98
CA VAL A 381 -4.24 22.90 19.24
C VAL A 381 -3.88 21.46 18.91
N ILE A 382 -2.76 20.96 19.47
CA ILE A 382 -2.34 19.57 19.31
C ILE A 382 -2.90 18.78 20.50
N LEU A 383 -3.70 17.75 20.23
CA LEU A 383 -4.27 16.88 21.25
C LEU A 383 -3.45 15.62 21.48
N LEU A 384 -2.99 14.98 20.40
CA LEU A 384 -2.13 13.78 20.44
C LEU A 384 -0.96 13.94 19.48
N THR A 385 0.19 13.41 19.89
CA THR A 385 1.43 13.38 19.12
C THR A 385 1.81 11.94 18.78
N PRO A 386 2.77 11.70 17.86
CA PRO A 386 3.29 10.35 17.61
C PRO A 386 3.81 9.61 18.83
N LYS A 387 4.24 10.33 19.88
CA LYS A 387 4.73 9.74 21.15
C LYS A 387 3.59 9.16 22.00
N ASP A 388 2.38 9.63 21.81
CA ASP A 388 1.21 9.17 22.55
C ASP A 388 0.61 7.88 21.99
N LEU A 389 1.07 7.43 20.82
CA LEU A 389 0.39 6.42 20.04
C LEU A 389 1.31 5.27 19.69
N PHE A 390 0.85 4.04 19.95
CA PHE A 390 1.43 2.84 19.37
C PHE A 390 0.66 2.43 18.12
N HIS A 391 1.34 2.25 16.98
CA HIS A 391 0.70 1.89 15.72
C HIS A 391 1.41 0.79 14.97
N MET A 392 0.66 -0.26 14.67
CA MET A 392 0.98 -1.20 13.59
C MET A 392 0.50 -0.70 12.23
N ARG A 393 -0.55 0.11 12.19
CA ARG A 393 -1.12 0.64 10.96
C ARG A 393 -1.20 2.14 11.01
N ASP A 394 -0.76 2.81 9.97
CA ASP A 394 -0.91 4.25 9.83
C ASP A 394 -2.37 4.60 9.52
N GLY A 395 -2.88 5.63 10.17
CA GLY A 395 -4.07 6.35 9.70
C GLY A 395 -5.41 5.95 10.28
N ASP A 396 -5.52 4.84 11.02
CA ASP A 396 -6.81 4.41 11.53
C ASP A 396 -7.04 4.91 12.96
N LYS A 397 -7.21 6.21 13.10
CA LYS A 397 -7.66 6.86 14.33
C LYS A 397 -9.05 7.40 14.13
N TYR A 398 -9.94 6.98 14.99
CA TYR A 398 -11.30 7.50 14.99
C TYR A 398 -11.51 8.43 16.17
N PHE A 399 -12.19 9.52 15.91
CA PHE A 399 -12.62 10.43 16.95
C PHE A 399 -14.03 10.94 16.64
N THR A 400 -14.72 11.39 17.66
CA THR A 400 -16.02 12.02 17.52
C THR A 400 -16.14 13.20 18.46
N TRP A 401 -16.84 14.25 18.02
CA TRP A 401 -17.11 15.43 18.81
C TRP A 401 -18.25 15.18 19.80
N SER A 402 -18.13 15.78 20.99
CA SER A 402 -19.29 15.94 21.87
C SER A 402 -20.29 16.94 21.27
N PRO A 403 -21.60 16.79 21.55
CA PRO A 403 -22.62 17.70 21.03
C PRO A 403 -22.40 19.18 21.43
N ASP A 404 -21.75 19.44 22.56
CA ASP A 404 -21.45 20.79 23.06
C ASP A 404 -20.16 21.39 22.46
N SER A 405 -19.48 20.67 21.54
CA SER A 405 -18.23 21.10 20.89
C SER A 405 -17.04 21.31 21.83
N LYS A 406 -17.11 20.81 23.07
CA LYS A 406 -16.06 21.01 24.06
C LYS A 406 -15.11 19.84 24.21
N TRP A 407 -15.52 18.64 23.75
CA TRP A 407 -14.76 17.42 23.94
C TRP A 407 -14.66 16.61 22.66
N LEU A 408 -13.61 15.79 22.60
CA LEU A 408 -13.50 14.70 21.65
C LEU A 408 -13.39 13.37 22.40
N LEU A 409 -14.09 12.38 21.92
CA LEU A 409 -13.89 10.98 22.26
C LEU A 409 -12.97 10.38 21.20
N VAL A 410 -11.88 9.78 21.61
CA VAL A 410 -10.80 9.33 20.71
C VAL A 410 -10.47 7.86 20.98
N ASP A 411 -10.49 7.06 19.93
CA ASP A 411 -9.93 5.71 19.96
C ASP A 411 -8.40 5.81 20.10
N TRP A 412 -7.86 5.21 21.16
CA TRP A 412 -6.46 5.32 21.50
C TRP A 412 -5.85 3.96 21.79
N SER A 413 -4.77 3.65 21.08
CA SER A 413 -4.00 2.45 21.31
C SER A 413 -2.63 2.82 21.87
N LYS A 414 -2.38 2.45 23.13
CA LYS A 414 -1.10 2.64 23.81
C LYS A 414 -0.12 1.52 23.50
N THR A 415 -0.65 0.31 23.27
CA THR A 415 0.13 -0.88 22.93
C THR A 415 -0.54 -1.62 21.78
N LEU A 416 0.13 -2.64 21.25
CA LEU A 416 -0.38 -3.48 20.17
C LEU A 416 -1.74 -4.11 20.47
N SER A 417 -1.98 -4.46 21.72
CA SER A 417 -3.13 -5.28 22.13
C SER A 417 -4.21 -4.52 22.89
N ASN A 418 -3.95 -3.27 23.27
CA ASN A 418 -4.87 -2.51 24.12
C ASN A 418 -5.37 -1.28 23.38
N SER A 419 -6.64 -1.32 23.00
CA SER A 419 -7.38 -0.13 22.60
C SER A 419 -8.14 0.42 23.80
N GLU A 420 -8.00 1.71 24.03
CA GLU A 420 -8.62 2.46 25.10
C GLU A 420 -9.41 3.65 24.52
N VAL A 421 -10.26 4.24 25.31
CA VAL A 421 -11.03 5.41 24.91
C VAL A 421 -10.60 6.62 25.73
N LEU A 422 -10.15 7.66 25.04
CA LEU A 422 -9.80 8.94 25.66
C LEU A 422 -10.91 9.96 25.47
N LEU A 423 -11.26 10.66 26.55
CA LEU A 423 -12.01 11.89 26.51
C LEU A 423 -11.05 13.07 26.61
N MET A 424 -11.02 13.93 25.59
CA MET A 424 -10.07 15.04 25.48
C MET A 424 -10.80 16.37 25.33
N ALA A 425 -10.42 17.35 26.16
CA ALA A 425 -10.93 18.70 25.99
C ALA A 425 -10.43 19.31 24.68
N ALA A 426 -11.33 19.98 23.93
CA ALA A 426 -11.01 20.56 22.64
C ALA A 426 -10.03 21.74 22.67
N ASP A 427 -9.70 22.24 23.84
CA ASP A 427 -8.66 23.25 24.08
C ASP A 427 -7.32 22.65 24.53
N GLY A 428 -7.26 21.32 24.65
CA GLY A 428 -6.08 20.57 25.09
C GLY A 428 -5.84 20.60 26.61
N SER A 429 -6.71 21.23 27.38
CA SER A 429 -6.51 21.46 28.83
C SER A 429 -6.67 20.18 29.68
N LYS A 430 -7.42 19.20 29.19
CA LYS A 430 -7.74 17.99 29.98
C LYS A 430 -7.79 16.74 29.08
N ARG A 431 -7.26 15.66 29.65
CA ARG A 431 -7.30 14.31 29.07
C ARG A 431 -7.72 13.31 30.14
N VAL A 432 -8.70 12.47 29.85
CA VAL A 432 -9.23 11.44 30.76
C VAL A 432 -9.26 10.12 30.01
N ASN A 433 -8.66 9.08 30.58
CA ASN A 433 -8.85 7.72 30.12
C ASN A 433 -10.15 7.17 30.73
N LEU A 434 -11.01 6.59 29.89
CA LEU A 434 -12.32 6.09 30.29
C LEU A 434 -12.34 4.59 30.57
N ASN A 435 -11.24 3.87 30.35
CA ASN A 435 -11.11 2.44 30.63
C ASN A 435 -10.39 2.19 31.93
#